data_46629342d989a272eb6a58d7e9ea2619
#
_entry.id   46629342d989a272eb6a58d7e9ea2619
#
_cell.length_a   1.000
_cell.length_b   1.000
_cell.length_c   1.000
_cell.angle_alpha   90.00
_cell.angle_beta   90.00
_cell.angle_gamma   90.00
#
_symmetry.space_group_name_H-M   'P 1'
#
loop_
_entity.id
_entity.type
_entity.pdbx_description
1 polymer ?
#
loop_
_entity_poly.entity_id
_entity_poly.type
_entity_poly.pdbx_seq_one_letter_code
_entity_poly.pdbx_strand_id
1 'polypeptide(L)'
;AETAAAAVGDVDLSDKKVGISIYQFNDNFMTLYREELVRYLTEDLGFAAENVVVQDGKGDQAEQTNQIQNFITQQYDVLILNLVQASSAPDVTDMCHAAGIPVVYINREPDVAEEERWAAEGIAATYVGCDARQSGTYQGEEILETATKGDINGDGVVSSRANRRMLTLSTEPSSLLRLLPTRAWKLKSF
;
A
#
# COMPACT_ATOMS: atom_id res chain seq x y z
N ALA A 1 15.42 -18.06 7.26
CA ALA A 1 14.84 -16.85 7.86
C ALA A 1 13.61 -17.33 8.61
N GLU A 2 13.73 -17.44 9.91
CA GLU A 2 12.67 -17.83 10.84
C GLU A 2 11.73 -16.63 10.92
N THR A 3 10.54 -16.76 10.37
CA THR A 3 9.44 -15.83 10.59
C THR A 3 9.07 -15.92 12.06
N ALA A 4 9.48 -14.92 12.84
CA ALA A 4 8.93 -14.74 14.16
C ALA A 4 7.44 -14.38 13.97
N ALA A 5 6.57 -15.39 14.01
CA ALA A 5 5.17 -15.17 14.35
C ALA A 5 5.20 -14.54 15.75
N ALA A 6 4.94 -13.24 15.82
CA ALA A 6 4.69 -12.59 17.08
C ALA A 6 3.54 -13.38 17.71
N ALA A 7 3.81 -14.03 18.85
CA ALA A 7 2.79 -14.71 19.59
C ALA A 7 1.69 -13.68 19.90
N VAL A 8 0.59 -13.75 19.16
CA VAL A 8 -0.67 -13.17 19.58
C VAL A 8 -0.96 -13.95 20.88
N GLY A 9 -0.74 -13.28 22.01
CA GLY A 9 -1.02 -13.91 23.30
C GLY A 9 -2.44 -14.46 23.27
N ASP A 10 -2.80 -15.29 24.22
CA ASP A 10 -4.09 -16.03 24.40
C ASP A 10 -5.37 -15.14 24.23
N VAL A 11 -5.45 -14.39 23.13
CA VAL A 11 -6.60 -13.57 22.77
C VAL A 11 -7.47 -14.38 21.83
N ASP A 12 -8.68 -14.68 22.24
CA ASP A 12 -9.67 -15.29 21.34
C ASP A 12 -10.13 -14.25 20.32
N LEU A 13 -9.84 -14.52 19.05
CA LEU A 13 -10.18 -13.65 17.90
C LEU A 13 -11.39 -14.17 17.12
N SER A 14 -11.98 -15.28 17.53
CA SER A 14 -13.05 -15.95 16.79
C SER A 14 -14.33 -15.09 16.62
N ASP A 15 -14.61 -14.19 17.57
CA ASP A 15 -15.73 -13.25 17.54
C ASP A 15 -15.40 -11.90 16.88
N LYS A 16 -14.14 -11.66 16.55
CA LYS A 16 -13.67 -10.39 15.97
C LYS A 16 -13.91 -10.31 14.47
N LYS A 17 -14.32 -9.14 14.00
CA LYS A 17 -14.62 -8.86 12.60
C LYS A 17 -13.51 -8.08 11.92
N VAL A 18 -13.04 -8.56 10.79
CA VAL A 18 -12.03 -7.90 9.94
C VAL A 18 -12.65 -7.50 8.61
N GLY A 19 -12.67 -6.20 8.32
CA GLY A 19 -13.07 -5.66 7.04
C GLY A 19 -11.87 -5.38 6.16
N ILE A 20 -11.83 -5.96 4.97
CA ILE A 20 -10.73 -5.78 4.02
C ILE A 20 -11.29 -5.15 2.75
N SER A 21 -10.74 -4.01 2.32
CA SER A 21 -11.09 -3.42 1.04
C SER A 21 -9.83 -3.27 0.18
N ILE A 22 -9.85 -3.92 -0.98
CA ILE A 22 -8.75 -3.94 -1.96
C ILE A 22 -9.13 -3.04 -3.13
N TYR A 23 -8.20 -2.21 -3.61
CA TYR A 23 -8.44 -1.23 -4.66
C TYR A 23 -9.08 -1.81 -5.92
N GLN A 24 -8.72 -3.05 -6.30
CA GLN A 24 -9.36 -3.84 -7.35
C GLN A 24 -8.94 -5.31 -7.28
N PHE A 25 -9.80 -6.23 -7.76
CA PHE A 25 -9.53 -7.68 -7.73
C PHE A 25 -8.82 -8.21 -8.98
N ASN A 26 -8.78 -7.46 -10.08
CA ASN A 26 -8.19 -7.90 -11.35
C ASN A 26 -6.65 -7.73 -11.42
N ASP A 27 -5.99 -7.62 -10.28
CA ASP A 27 -4.54 -7.57 -10.13
C ASP A 27 -4.01 -8.92 -9.63
N ASN A 28 -3.09 -9.55 -10.38
CA ASN A 28 -2.58 -10.87 -10.04
C ASN A 28 -1.81 -10.88 -8.71
N PHE A 29 -1.00 -9.86 -8.44
CA PHE A 29 -0.28 -9.74 -7.18
C PHE A 29 -1.25 -9.60 -6.01
N MET A 30 -2.23 -8.71 -6.14
CA MET A 30 -3.21 -8.49 -5.09
C MET A 30 -4.16 -9.69 -4.91
N THR A 31 -4.35 -10.52 -5.94
CA THR A 31 -5.09 -11.77 -5.79
C THR A 31 -4.36 -12.74 -4.85
N LEU A 32 -3.08 -12.99 -5.10
CA LEU A 32 -2.26 -13.84 -4.22
C LEU A 32 -2.15 -13.25 -2.81
N TYR A 33 -1.95 -11.93 -2.71
CA TYR A 33 -1.82 -11.25 -1.43
C TYR A 33 -3.09 -11.38 -0.57
N ARG A 34 -4.28 -11.12 -1.15
CA ARG A 34 -5.54 -11.21 -0.40
C ARG A 34 -5.89 -12.64 -0.01
N GLU A 35 -5.60 -13.63 -0.88
CA GLU A 35 -5.83 -15.05 -0.57
C GLU A 35 -4.97 -15.49 0.61
N GLU A 36 -3.69 -15.13 0.60
CA GLU A 36 -2.77 -15.44 1.69
C GLU A 36 -3.12 -14.66 2.96
N LEU A 37 -3.54 -13.39 2.85
CA LEU A 37 -3.99 -12.60 3.99
C LEU A 37 -5.20 -13.24 4.67
N VAL A 38 -6.20 -13.65 3.90
CA VAL A 38 -7.40 -14.33 4.44
C VAL A 38 -7.01 -15.65 5.09
N ARG A 39 -6.17 -16.47 4.42
CA ARG A 39 -5.67 -17.73 4.98
C ARG A 39 -4.99 -17.46 6.34
N TYR A 40 -4.08 -16.53 6.40
CA TYR A 40 -3.34 -16.21 7.62
C TYR A 40 -4.26 -15.74 8.75
N LEU A 41 -5.24 -14.87 8.45
CA LEU A 41 -6.20 -14.41 9.44
C LEU A 41 -7.04 -15.58 10.00
N THR A 42 -7.49 -16.48 9.14
CA THR A 42 -8.41 -17.56 9.55
C THR A 42 -7.69 -18.78 10.10
N GLU A 43 -6.61 -19.24 9.45
CA GLU A 43 -5.93 -20.48 9.82
C GLU A 43 -4.85 -20.27 10.88
N ASP A 44 -4.09 -19.17 10.81
CA ASP A 44 -2.96 -18.93 11.72
C ASP A 44 -3.36 -18.07 12.93
N LEU A 45 -4.25 -17.07 12.76
CA LEU A 45 -4.68 -16.18 13.84
C LEU A 45 -6.01 -16.56 14.49
N GLY A 46 -6.82 -17.43 13.86
CA GLY A 46 -8.04 -17.98 14.44
C GLY A 46 -9.28 -17.10 14.32
N PHE A 47 -9.30 -16.13 13.41
CA PHE A 47 -10.56 -15.43 13.09
C PHE A 47 -11.56 -16.39 12.44
N ALA A 48 -12.85 -16.30 12.80
CA ALA A 48 -13.87 -17.05 12.10
C ALA A 48 -13.99 -16.56 10.64
N ALA A 49 -14.06 -17.50 9.68
CA ALA A 49 -14.06 -17.16 8.25
C ALA A 49 -15.21 -16.23 7.84
N GLU A 50 -16.38 -16.35 8.47
CA GLU A 50 -17.55 -15.49 8.29
C GLU A 50 -17.34 -14.06 8.81
N ASN A 51 -16.35 -13.86 9.67
CA ASN A 51 -15.99 -12.56 10.25
C ASN A 51 -14.89 -11.84 9.46
N VAL A 52 -14.27 -12.49 8.45
CA VAL A 52 -13.26 -11.90 7.57
C VAL A 52 -13.90 -11.60 6.21
N VAL A 53 -14.23 -10.34 5.98
CA VAL A 53 -14.93 -9.92 4.76
C VAL A 53 -14.03 -9.11 3.86
N VAL A 54 -13.87 -9.56 2.60
CA VAL A 54 -13.06 -8.90 1.58
C VAL A 54 -13.94 -8.29 0.51
N GLN A 55 -13.73 -7.01 0.20
CA GLN A 55 -14.49 -6.26 -0.81
C GLN A 55 -13.58 -5.70 -1.91
N ASP A 56 -14.11 -5.70 -3.15
CA ASP A 56 -13.48 -5.13 -4.33
C ASP A 56 -13.83 -3.65 -4.47
N GLY A 57 -12.83 -2.77 -4.37
CA GLY A 57 -13.00 -1.33 -4.60
C GLY A 57 -13.21 -0.95 -6.06
N LYS A 58 -13.06 -1.92 -6.99
CA LYS A 58 -13.30 -1.79 -8.46
C LYS A 58 -12.55 -0.63 -9.12
N GLY A 59 -11.49 -0.12 -8.50
CA GLY A 59 -10.76 1.07 -8.95
C GLY A 59 -11.55 2.38 -8.76
N ASP A 60 -12.64 2.35 -8.01
CA ASP A 60 -13.51 3.51 -7.74
C ASP A 60 -13.42 3.91 -6.26
N GLN A 61 -12.91 5.12 -6.01
CA GLN A 61 -12.75 5.63 -4.64
C GLN A 61 -14.10 5.85 -3.94
N ALA A 62 -15.14 6.22 -4.64
CA ALA A 62 -16.46 6.42 -4.05
C ALA A 62 -17.06 5.09 -3.61
N GLU A 63 -16.94 4.04 -4.43
CA GLU A 63 -17.33 2.68 -4.07
C GLU A 63 -16.56 2.21 -2.83
N GLN A 64 -15.24 2.40 -2.80
CA GLN A 64 -14.42 2.00 -1.66
C GLN A 64 -14.80 2.75 -0.38
N THR A 65 -15.06 4.05 -0.47
CA THR A 65 -15.51 4.85 0.67
C THR A 65 -16.86 4.32 1.23
N ASN A 66 -17.80 3.96 0.35
CA ASN A 66 -19.07 3.36 0.76
C ASN A 66 -18.87 2.01 1.48
N GLN A 67 -17.93 1.18 0.99
CA GLN A 67 -17.58 -0.09 1.63
C GLN A 67 -17.02 0.13 3.04
N ILE A 68 -16.12 1.10 3.21
CA ILE A 68 -15.55 1.48 4.51
C ILE A 68 -16.65 1.95 5.47
N GLN A 69 -17.55 2.82 5.01
CA GLN A 69 -18.70 3.27 5.82
C GLN A 69 -19.61 2.12 6.23
N ASN A 70 -19.80 1.13 5.36
CA ASN A 70 -20.56 -0.08 5.69
C ASN A 70 -19.87 -0.91 6.77
N PHE A 71 -18.55 -1.09 6.70
CA PHE A 71 -17.79 -1.77 7.76
C PHE A 71 -17.90 -1.02 9.10
N ILE A 72 -17.78 0.31 9.08
CA ILE A 72 -17.95 1.15 10.27
C ILE A 72 -19.37 0.96 10.86
N THR A 73 -20.41 1.03 10.03
CA THR A 73 -21.81 0.90 10.46
C THR A 73 -22.09 -0.48 11.06
N GLN A 74 -21.44 -1.53 10.54
CA GLN A 74 -21.56 -2.90 11.02
C GLN A 74 -20.63 -3.22 12.20
N GLN A 75 -19.91 -2.21 12.70
CA GLN A 75 -19.02 -2.30 13.87
C GLN A 75 -17.94 -3.39 13.71
N TYR A 76 -17.17 -3.31 12.64
CA TYR A 76 -15.97 -4.12 12.47
C TYR A 76 -14.90 -3.72 13.49
N ASP A 77 -14.11 -4.69 13.97
CA ASP A 77 -13.10 -4.46 15.00
C ASP A 77 -11.80 -3.88 14.41
N VAL A 78 -11.50 -4.15 13.14
CA VAL A 78 -10.32 -3.64 12.43
C VAL A 78 -10.58 -3.58 10.94
N LEU A 79 -10.00 -2.58 10.26
CA LEU A 79 -10.01 -2.48 8.80
C LEU A 79 -8.61 -2.64 8.22
N ILE A 80 -8.49 -3.42 7.15
CA ILE A 80 -7.27 -3.57 6.34
C ILE A 80 -7.55 -3.00 4.95
N LEU A 81 -6.87 -1.92 4.58
CA LEU A 81 -7.24 -1.11 3.43
C LEU A 81 -6.09 -0.97 2.43
N ASN A 82 -6.33 -1.40 1.20
CA ASN A 82 -5.51 -1.01 0.05
C ASN A 82 -6.28 0.04 -0.75
N LEU A 83 -5.98 1.31 -0.54
CA LEU A 83 -6.76 2.42 -1.08
C LEU A 83 -6.69 2.49 -2.61
N VAL A 84 -7.80 2.86 -3.25
CA VAL A 84 -7.85 3.20 -4.67
C VAL A 84 -6.99 4.45 -4.92
N GLN A 85 -7.11 5.45 -4.06
CA GLN A 85 -6.31 6.66 -4.08
C GLN A 85 -5.64 6.86 -2.70
N ALA A 86 -4.30 6.84 -2.66
CA ALA A 86 -3.57 7.07 -1.41
C ALA A 86 -3.88 8.43 -0.78
N SER A 87 -4.21 9.43 -1.59
CA SER A 87 -4.61 10.77 -1.15
C SER A 87 -5.93 10.83 -0.37
N SER A 88 -6.72 9.75 -0.37
CA SER A 88 -7.94 9.66 0.45
C SER A 88 -7.67 9.19 1.89
N ALA A 89 -6.41 8.84 2.22
CA ALA A 89 -6.06 8.32 3.53
C ALA A 89 -6.49 9.24 4.69
N PRO A 90 -6.30 10.58 4.65
CA PRO A 90 -6.73 11.44 5.75
C PRO A 90 -8.22 11.31 6.06
N ASP A 91 -9.08 11.41 5.03
CA ASP A 91 -10.53 11.33 5.21
C ASP A 91 -10.97 9.96 5.72
N VAL A 92 -10.35 8.89 5.20
CA VAL A 92 -10.63 7.51 5.63
C VAL A 92 -10.17 7.28 7.07
N THR A 93 -8.98 7.77 7.41
CA THR A 93 -8.45 7.68 8.77
C THR A 93 -9.38 8.39 9.75
N ASP A 94 -9.82 9.61 9.43
CA ASP A 94 -10.72 10.40 10.29
C ASP A 94 -12.05 9.69 10.53
N MET A 95 -12.64 9.09 9.49
CA MET A 95 -13.88 8.31 9.63
C MET A 95 -13.70 7.11 10.55
N CYS A 96 -12.61 6.36 10.39
CA CYS A 96 -12.33 5.18 11.21
C CYS A 96 -11.96 5.56 12.64
N HIS A 97 -11.14 6.60 12.82
CA HIS A 97 -10.76 7.12 14.14
C HIS A 97 -11.98 7.61 14.93
N ALA A 98 -12.88 8.36 14.31
CA ALA A 98 -14.13 8.81 14.92
C ALA A 98 -15.04 7.65 15.37
N ALA A 99 -14.95 6.51 14.66
CA ALA A 99 -15.65 5.28 15.01
C ALA A 99 -14.90 4.39 16.03
N GLY A 100 -13.66 4.74 16.38
CA GLY A 100 -12.80 3.95 17.26
C GLY A 100 -12.27 2.67 16.62
N ILE A 101 -12.23 2.59 15.29
CA ILE A 101 -11.80 1.41 14.54
C ILE A 101 -10.36 1.59 14.07
N PRO A 102 -9.41 0.73 14.48
CA PRO A 102 -8.05 0.75 14.00
C PRO A 102 -7.94 0.39 12.51
N VAL A 103 -6.98 1.00 11.81
CA VAL A 103 -6.78 0.80 10.37
C VAL A 103 -5.36 0.34 10.07
N VAL A 104 -5.25 -0.67 9.21
CA VAL A 104 -3.99 -1.12 8.63
C VAL A 104 -4.02 -0.81 7.12
N TYR A 105 -3.25 0.18 6.69
CA TYR A 105 -3.06 0.43 5.28
C TYR A 105 -2.03 -0.54 4.69
N ILE A 106 -2.30 -1.07 3.51
CA ILE A 106 -1.43 -2.05 2.86
C ILE A 106 -1.09 -1.65 1.42
N ASN A 107 0.11 -2.02 0.95
CA ASN A 107 0.60 -1.89 -0.42
C ASN A 107 0.74 -0.45 -0.93
N ARG A 108 -0.28 0.38 -0.83
CA ARG A 108 -0.24 1.79 -1.24
C ARG A 108 -0.02 2.68 -0.03
N GLU A 109 1.21 3.21 0.06
CA GLU A 109 1.64 4.07 1.15
C GLU A 109 0.83 5.37 1.16
N PRO A 110 0.22 5.75 2.28
CA PRO A 110 -0.29 7.10 2.47
C PRO A 110 0.81 8.15 2.41
N ASP A 111 0.46 9.43 2.39
CA ASP A 111 1.44 10.50 2.46
C ASP A 111 2.18 10.46 3.81
N VAL A 112 3.48 10.73 3.81
CA VAL A 112 4.31 10.75 5.03
C VAL A 112 3.74 11.70 6.09
N ALA A 113 3.19 12.83 5.67
CA ALA A 113 2.56 13.78 6.59
C ALA A 113 1.34 13.18 7.32
N GLU A 114 0.64 12.27 6.67
CA GLU A 114 -0.48 11.54 7.27
C GLU A 114 0.01 10.52 8.29
N GLU A 115 1.09 9.80 7.99
CA GLU A 115 1.69 8.86 8.93
C GLU A 115 2.26 9.57 10.18
N GLU A 116 2.89 10.73 9.97
CA GLU A 116 3.36 11.59 11.07
C GLU A 116 2.19 12.08 11.93
N ARG A 117 1.04 12.41 11.33
CA ARG A 117 -0.18 12.80 12.02
C ARG A 117 -0.71 11.68 12.92
N TRP A 118 -0.72 10.44 12.45
CA TRP A 118 -1.17 9.32 13.29
C TRP A 118 -0.38 9.21 14.58
N ALA A 119 0.94 9.33 14.49
CA ALA A 119 1.81 9.29 15.65
C ALA A 119 1.59 10.50 16.59
N ALA A 120 1.41 11.70 16.03
CA ALA A 120 1.24 12.93 16.78
C ALA A 120 -0.11 12.98 17.53
N GLU A 121 -1.18 12.49 16.91
CA GLU A 121 -2.54 12.54 17.44
C GLU A 121 -2.96 11.24 18.15
N GLY A 122 -2.11 10.22 18.19
CA GLY A 122 -2.41 8.93 18.82
C GLY A 122 -3.50 8.15 18.08
N ILE A 123 -3.58 8.31 16.76
CA ILE A 123 -4.54 7.59 15.91
C ILE A 123 -4.09 6.15 15.74
N ALA A 124 -5.01 5.21 15.92
CA ALA A 124 -4.76 3.78 15.74
C ALA A 124 -4.71 3.40 14.26
N ALA A 125 -3.70 3.87 13.55
CA ALA A 125 -3.45 3.56 12.14
C ALA A 125 -1.99 3.16 11.93
N THR A 126 -1.74 2.31 10.94
CA THR A 126 -0.39 1.91 10.52
C THR A 126 -0.35 1.57 9.05
N TYR A 127 0.84 1.61 8.46
CA TYR A 127 1.10 1.17 7.09
C TYR A 127 2.00 -0.07 7.08
N VAL A 128 1.64 -1.03 6.24
CA VAL A 128 2.42 -2.24 5.98
C VAL A 128 2.65 -2.37 4.48
N GLY A 129 3.88 -2.18 4.06
CA GLY A 129 4.26 -2.25 2.65
C GLY A 129 5.77 -2.16 2.46
N CYS A 130 6.18 -1.93 1.21
CA CYS A 130 7.58 -1.68 0.86
C CYS A 130 7.81 -0.18 0.62
N ASP A 131 9.02 0.28 0.88
CA ASP A 131 9.43 1.64 0.53
C ASP A 131 9.60 1.73 -1.01
N ALA A 132 8.64 2.38 -1.66
CA ALA A 132 8.67 2.59 -3.11
C ALA A 132 9.86 3.46 -3.56
N ARG A 133 10.36 4.33 -2.68
CA ARG A 133 11.55 5.17 -2.93
C ARG A 133 12.81 4.31 -3.03
N GLN A 134 12.95 3.30 -2.18
CA GLN A 134 14.04 2.34 -2.24
C GLN A 134 14.02 1.56 -3.56
N SER A 135 12.85 1.13 -4.03
CA SER A 135 12.70 0.48 -5.33
C SER A 135 13.17 1.38 -6.48
N GLY A 136 12.80 2.67 -6.44
CA GLY A 136 13.26 3.66 -7.42
C GLY A 136 14.78 3.86 -7.40
N THR A 137 15.37 3.84 -6.21
CA THR A 137 16.84 3.93 -6.02
C THR A 137 17.55 2.74 -6.65
N TYR A 138 17.10 1.52 -6.33
CA TYR A 138 17.68 0.30 -6.91
C TYR A 138 17.55 0.26 -8.44
N GLN A 139 16.42 0.66 -8.99
CA GLN A 139 16.25 0.76 -10.45
C GLN A 139 17.23 1.76 -11.08
N GLY A 140 17.47 2.90 -10.39
CA GLY A 140 18.45 3.89 -10.83
C GLY A 140 19.88 3.37 -10.79
N GLU A 141 20.24 2.65 -9.73
CA GLU A 141 21.55 2.01 -9.58
C GLU A 141 21.79 0.96 -10.66
N GLU A 142 20.85 0.07 -10.91
CA GLU A 142 20.90 -0.93 -11.98
C GLU A 142 21.11 -0.29 -13.37
N ILE A 143 20.41 0.81 -13.65
CA ILE A 143 20.59 1.56 -14.90
C ILE A 143 21.99 2.12 -15.01
N LEU A 144 22.56 2.68 -13.93
CA LEU A 144 23.89 3.25 -13.90
C LEU A 144 25.01 2.21 -14.06
N GLU A 145 24.76 0.96 -13.66
CA GLU A 145 25.69 -0.17 -13.84
C GLU A 145 25.75 -0.67 -15.29
N THR A 146 24.76 -0.35 -16.12
CA THR A 146 24.79 -0.70 -17.55
C THR A 146 25.92 0.04 -18.29
N ALA A 147 26.50 -0.56 -19.31
CA ALA A 147 27.60 0.03 -20.09
C ALA A 147 27.23 1.38 -20.73
N THR A 148 25.96 1.56 -21.08
CA THR A 148 25.40 2.80 -21.65
C THR A 148 24.85 3.75 -20.59
N LYS A 149 24.81 3.34 -19.31
CA LYS A 149 24.17 4.07 -18.20
C LYS A 149 22.71 4.47 -18.54
N GLY A 150 22.02 3.57 -19.27
CA GLY A 150 20.66 3.77 -19.71
C GLY A 150 20.44 4.57 -21.00
N ASP A 151 21.50 5.18 -21.52
CA ASP A 151 21.48 5.87 -22.83
C ASP A 151 21.83 4.89 -23.95
N ILE A 152 20.83 4.18 -24.47
CA ILE A 152 21.02 3.09 -25.44
C ILE A 152 21.40 3.63 -26.83
N ASN A 153 20.91 4.79 -27.20
CA ASN A 153 21.08 5.39 -28.53
C ASN A 153 22.09 6.53 -28.59
N GLY A 154 22.68 6.93 -27.45
CA GLY A 154 23.71 7.96 -27.38
C GLY A 154 23.18 9.39 -27.52
N ASP A 155 21.87 9.62 -27.33
CA ASP A 155 21.26 10.94 -27.46
C ASP A 155 21.27 11.79 -26.17
N GLY A 156 21.85 11.27 -25.11
CA GLY A 156 21.90 11.92 -23.80
C GLY A 156 20.61 11.81 -23.01
N VAL A 157 19.68 10.94 -23.43
CA VAL A 157 18.39 10.76 -22.76
C VAL A 157 18.23 9.32 -22.27
N VAL A 158 18.01 9.15 -20.98
CA VAL A 158 17.59 7.87 -20.42
C VAL A 158 16.07 7.75 -20.50
N SER A 159 15.57 6.82 -21.33
CA SER A 159 14.15 6.53 -21.35
C SER A 159 13.85 5.30 -20.51
N SER A 160 13.22 5.49 -19.37
CA SER A 160 12.68 4.44 -18.53
C SER A 160 11.23 4.19 -18.93
N ARG A 161 10.95 3.01 -19.49
CA ARG A 161 9.57 2.50 -19.57
C ARG A 161 9.21 1.85 -18.21
N ALA A 162 9.26 2.62 -17.15
CA ALA A 162 8.62 2.19 -15.93
C ALA A 162 7.14 2.01 -16.23
N ASN A 163 6.65 0.79 -16.00
CA ASN A 163 5.23 0.51 -16.14
C ASN A 163 4.48 1.55 -15.30
N ARG A 164 3.57 2.30 -15.91
CA ARG A 164 2.80 3.37 -15.24
C ARG A 164 2.16 2.89 -13.91
N ARG A 165 1.93 1.59 -13.77
CA ARG A 165 1.47 0.95 -12.54
C ARG A 165 2.51 0.93 -11.40
N MET A 166 3.80 0.96 -11.71
CA MET A 166 4.86 1.11 -10.70
C MET A 166 5.11 2.57 -10.31
N LEU A 167 4.89 3.50 -11.25
CA LEU A 167 5.03 4.94 -10.99
C LEU A 167 3.92 5.52 -10.12
N THR A 168 2.77 4.86 -9.99
CA THR A 168 1.73 5.24 -9.03
C THR A 168 2.08 4.88 -7.58
N LEU A 169 3.16 4.14 -7.36
CA LEU A 169 3.68 3.85 -6.03
C LEU A 169 4.74 4.87 -5.56
N SER A 170 5.31 5.68 -6.45
CA SER A 170 6.18 6.80 -6.07
C SER A 170 5.57 8.11 -6.55
N THR A 171 5.06 8.89 -5.63
CA THR A 171 4.54 10.23 -5.87
C THR A 171 5.65 11.25 -6.20
N GLU A 172 6.93 10.82 -6.29
CA GLU A 172 8.05 11.70 -6.56
C GLU A 172 8.90 11.21 -7.74
N PRO A 173 8.86 11.88 -8.90
CA PRO A 173 9.83 11.66 -9.98
C PRO A 173 11.27 12.06 -9.58
N SER A 174 11.46 12.62 -8.38
CA SER A 174 12.72 13.16 -7.89
C SER A 174 13.72 12.10 -7.42
N SER A 175 13.32 10.87 -7.08
CA SER A 175 14.25 9.86 -6.57
C SER A 175 15.16 9.28 -7.67
N LEU A 176 14.63 9.06 -8.86
CA LEU A 176 15.40 8.64 -10.04
C LEU A 176 16.36 9.75 -10.52
N LEU A 177 15.95 11.02 -10.41
CA LEU A 177 16.74 12.18 -10.84
C LEU A 177 17.89 12.52 -9.88
N ARG A 178 17.81 12.13 -8.61
CA ARG A 178 18.88 12.39 -7.62
C ARG A 178 20.12 11.51 -7.79
N LEU A 179 19.99 10.36 -8.43
CA LEU A 179 21.10 9.43 -8.64
C LEU A 179 21.88 9.70 -9.94
N LEU A 180 21.30 10.45 -10.86
CA LEU A 180 21.99 10.79 -12.10
C LEU A 180 22.99 11.93 -11.83
N PRO A 181 24.27 11.78 -12.19
CA PRO A 181 25.24 12.85 -12.04
C PRO A 181 24.77 14.09 -12.81
N THR A 182 25.01 15.27 -12.25
CA THR A 182 24.51 16.60 -12.63
C THR A 182 24.85 17.07 -14.07
N ARG A 183 25.05 16.19 -15.01
CA ARG A 183 25.10 16.47 -16.45
C ARG A 183 23.74 16.15 -17.06
N ALA A 184 22.99 17.20 -17.23
CA ALA A 184 21.86 17.42 -18.15
C ALA A 184 21.21 16.18 -18.82
N TRP A 185 20.76 15.20 -18.06
CA TRP A 185 19.89 14.15 -18.58
C TRP A 185 18.44 14.64 -18.57
N LYS A 186 17.79 14.57 -19.71
CA LYS A 186 16.34 14.87 -19.80
C LYS A 186 15.57 13.58 -19.74
N LEU A 187 14.72 13.43 -18.73
CA LEU A 187 13.72 12.37 -18.70
C LEU A 187 12.57 12.76 -19.64
N LYS A 188 12.30 11.92 -20.65
CA LYS A 188 11.07 12.01 -21.44
C LYS A 188 10.04 11.10 -20.82
N SER A 189 9.00 11.68 -20.21
CA SER A 189 7.77 10.96 -19.87
C SER A 189 6.88 10.86 -21.14
N PHE A 190 6.46 9.67 -21.48
CA PHE A 190 5.46 9.41 -22.50
C PHE A 190 4.11 9.12 -21.86
#